data_31beffc0a2f346b4148c646b72fcb073
#
_entry.id   31beffc0a2f346b4148c646b72fcb073
#
_cell.length_a   1.000
_cell.length_b   1.000
_cell.length_c   1.000
_cell.angle_alpha   90.00
_cell.angle_beta   90.00
_cell.angle_gamma   90.00
#
_symmetry.space_group_name_H-M   'P 1'
#
loop_
_entity.id
_entity.type
_entity.pdbx_description
1 polymer ?
#
loop_
_entity_poly.entity_id
_entity_poly.type
_entity_poly.pdbx_seq_one_letter_code
_entity_poly.pdbx_strand_id
1 'polypeptide(L)'
;EVDLLTYIRRNRRNLVLKPNDSYGGHGIYFGWEQNESEWDQSINKALEHDYLVQTRIPVSRELFPSWSEEKGLEWGEYIVDLDPYAFNYRMSGATARLSLSSLCNVTSGGGSLPCFVLN
;
A
#
# COMPACT_ATOMS: atom_id res chain seq x y z
N GLU A 1 6.85 -24.94 16.65
CA GLU A 1 6.96 -23.47 16.85
C GLU A 1 8.08 -22.97 15.93
N VAL A 2 7.82 -21.97 15.11
CA VAL A 2 8.83 -21.39 14.22
C VAL A 2 9.19 -20.03 14.78
N ASP A 3 10.48 -19.74 14.88
CA ASP A 3 10.97 -18.44 15.27
C ASP A 3 10.48 -17.36 14.29
N LEU A 4 10.02 -16.21 14.82
CA LEU A 4 9.42 -15.13 14.05
C LEU A 4 10.34 -14.61 12.93
N LEU A 5 11.63 -14.41 13.22
CA LEU A 5 12.58 -13.92 12.21
C LEU A 5 12.79 -14.92 11.09
N THR A 6 12.84 -16.20 11.42
CA THR A 6 12.91 -17.28 10.43
C THR A 6 11.66 -17.32 9.57
N TYR A 7 10.48 -17.12 10.19
CA TYR A 7 9.22 -17.02 9.46
C TYR A 7 9.21 -15.84 8.50
N ILE A 8 9.61 -14.64 8.95
CA ILE A 8 9.65 -13.42 8.16
C ILE A 8 10.57 -13.58 6.93
N ARG A 9 11.76 -14.16 7.11
CA ARG A 9 12.70 -14.43 6.01
C ARG A 9 12.13 -15.37 4.96
N ARG A 10 11.55 -16.49 5.40
CA ARG A 10 11.01 -17.53 4.51
C ARG A 10 9.76 -17.10 3.75
N ASN A 11 8.95 -16.21 4.34
CA ASN A 11 7.67 -15.79 3.77
C ASN A 11 7.71 -14.40 3.15
N ARG A 12 8.88 -13.89 2.82
CA ARG A 12 9.15 -12.56 2.29
C ARG A 12 8.08 -12.05 1.32
N ARG A 13 7.75 -12.83 0.30
CA ARG A 13 6.82 -12.44 -0.77
C ARG A 13 5.38 -12.16 -0.30
N ASN A 14 5.04 -12.60 0.89
CA ASN A 14 3.71 -12.46 1.47
C ASN A 14 3.68 -11.48 2.65
N LEU A 15 4.76 -10.73 2.87
CA LEU A 15 4.90 -9.88 4.05
C LEU A 15 5.29 -8.45 3.68
N VAL A 16 4.88 -7.54 4.55
CA VAL A 16 5.29 -6.14 4.56
C VAL A 16 5.79 -5.79 5.96
N LEU A 17 6.88 -5.04 6.03
CA LEU A 17 7.33 -4.39 7.26
C LEU A 17 6.88 -2.94 7.23
N LYS A 18 6.25 -2.50 8.31
CA LYS A 18 5.67 -1.17 8.43
C LYS A 18 6.08 -0.55 9.78
N PRO A 19 6.62 0.69 9.79
CA PRO A 19 6.92 1.36 11.06
C PRO A 19 5.63 1.59 11.84
N ASN A 20 5.69 1.45 13.16
CA ASN A 20 4.55 1.63 14.04
C ASN A 20 4.09 3.09 14.09
N ASP A 21 5.03 4.02 14.01
CA ASP A 21 4.78 5.46 14.05
C ASP A 21 5.44 6.15 12.85
N SER A 22 4.71 6.24 11.75
CA SER A 22 5.14 6.95 10.54
C SER A 22 3.94 7.29 9.66
N TYR A 23 4.14 8.23 8.73
CA TYR A 23 3.13 8.70 7.79
C TYR A 23 3.68 8.75 6.35
N GLY A 24 2.79 8.93 5.38
CA GLY A 24 3.19 9.15 3.99
C GLY A 24 3.80 7.93 3.29
N GLY A 25 3.75 6.74 3.89
CA GLY A 25 4.35 5.53 3.34
C GLY A 25 5.86 5.42 3.55
N HIS A 26 6.46 6.32 4.35
CA HIS A 26 7.88 6.28 4.65
C HIS A 26 8.25 5.04 5.49
N GLY A 27 9.37 4.42 5.15
CA GLY A 27 9.88 3.26 5.89
C GLY A 27 9.11 1.97 5.69
N ILE A 28 8.15 1.90 4.77
CA ILE A 28 7.47 0.65 4.44
C ILE A 28 8.36 -0.18 3.52
N TYR A 29 8.54 -1.46 3.86
CA TYR A 29 9.30 -2.40 3.05
C TYR A 29 8.40 -3.53 2.56
N PHE A 30 8.25 -3.62 1.24
CA PHE A 30 7.46 -4.65 0.57
C PHE A 30 8.33 -5.85 0.25
N GLY A 31 8.08 -6.97 0.91
CA GLY A 31 8.92 -8.15 0.75
C GLY A 31 8.88 -8.76 -0.65
N TRP A 32 7.82 -8.56 -1.42
CA TRP A 32 7.71 -9.01 -2.82
C TRP A 32 8.47 -8.13 -3.82
N GLU A 33 8.85 -6.91 -3.44
CA GLU A 33 9.61 -5.97 -4.27
C GLU A 33 11.12 -6.01 -4.02
N GLN A 34 11.55 -6.74 -2.99
CA GLN A 34 12.94 -6.84 -2.57
C GLN A 34 13.51 -8.24 -2.87
N ASN A 35 14.81 -8.33 -3.13
CA ASN A 35 15.53 -9.60 -3.11
C ASN A 35 15.81 -10.04 -1.66
N GLU A 36 16.44 -11.20 -1.48
CA GLU A 36 16.71 -11.76 -0.13
C GLU A 36 17.66 -10.88 0.69
N SER A 37 18.71 -10.36 0.06
CA SER A 37 19.69 -9.51 0.73
C SER A 37 19.10 -8.18 1.16
N GLU A 38 18.30 -7.55 0.29
CA GLU A 38 17.59 -6.30 0.60
C GLU A 38 16.57 -6.50 1.72
N TRP A 39 15.86 -7.65 1.70
CA TRP A 39 14.90 -7.98 2.74
C TRP A 39 15.57 -8.19 4.10
N ASP A 40 16.73 -8.88 4.16
CA ASP A 40 17.50 -9.01 5.39
C ASP A 40 17.99 -7.67 5.93
N GLN A 41 18.40 -6.75 5.07
CA GLN A 41 18.74 -5.38 5.47
C GLN A 41 17.52 -4.65 6.04
N SER A 42 16.36 -4.82 5.42
CA SER A 42 15.10 -4.22 5.90
C SER A 42 14.67 -4.79 7.24
N ILE A 43 14.85 -6.10 7.46
CA ILE A 43 14.62 -6.74 8.76
C ILE A 43 15.56 -6.15 9.83
N ASN A 44 16.83 -6.01 9.52
CA ASN A 44 17.80 -5.45 10.48
C ASN A 44 17.42 -4.02 10.87
N LYS A 45 17.05 -3.17 9.90
CA LYS A 45 16.53 -1.82 10.17
C LYS A 45 15.25 -1.84 11.02
N ALA A 46 14.35 -2.79 10.74
CA ALA A 46 13.11 -2.92 11.48
C ALA A 46 13.34 -3.35 12.94
N LEU A 47 14.42 -4.09 13.22
CA LEU A 47 14.80 -4.50 14.58
C LEU A 47 15.42 -3.35 15.42
N GLU A 48 15.91 -2.30 14.77
CA GLU A 48 16.45 -1.10 15.43
C GLU A 48 15.33 -0.12 15.83
N HIS A 49 14.11 -0.31 15.32
CA HIS A 49 12.97 0.57 15.50
C HIS A 49 11.68 -0.23 15.76
N ASP A 50 10.62 0.45 16.15
CA ASP A 50 9.30 -0.18 16.36
C ASP A 50 8.60 -0.44 15.01
N TYR A 51 8.69 -1.67 14.54
CA TYR A 51 8.04 -2.13 13.31
C TYR A 51 7.02 -3.23 13.55
N LEU A 52 6.00 -3.23 12.71
CA LEU A 52 5.03 -4.30 12.57
C LEU A 52 5.34 -5.13 11.33
N VAL A 53 5.16 -6.44 11.44
CA VAL A 53 5.08 -7.32 10.28
C VAL A 53 3.61 -7.64 9.99
N GLN A 54 3.20 -7.45 8.74
CA GLN A 54 1.84 -7.70 8.29
C GLN A 54 1.83 -8.64 7.09
N THR A 55 0.80 -9.49 7.02
CA THR A 55 0.57 -10.32 5.84
C THR A 55 0.03 -9.46 4.70
N ARG A 56 0.57 -9.67 3.51
CA ARG A 56 0.08 -9.06 2.28
C ARG A 56 -1.35 -9.51 2.01
N ILE A 57 -2.23 -8.55 1.75
CA ILE A 57 -3.55 -8.80 1.19
C ILE A 57 -3.46 -8.52 -0.30
N PRO A 58 -3.79 -9.49 -1.18
CA PRO A 58 -3.87 -9.24 -2.61
C PRO A 58 -4.94 -8.16 -2.88
N VAL A 59 -4.56 -7.13 -3.63
CA VAL A 59 -5.47 -6.07 -4.04
C VAL A 59 -5.75 -6.18 -5.54
N SER A 60 -7.01 -5.96 -5.91
CA SER A 60 -7.42 -5.90 -7.31
C SER A 60 -6.87 -4.64 -7.97
N ARG A 61 -6.66 -4.75 -9.28
CA ARG A 61 -6.37 -3.60 -10.12
C ARG A 61 -7.54 -3.39 -11.09
N GLU A 62 -7.82 -2.13 -11.35
CA GLU A 62 -8.90 -1.74 -12.25
C GLU A 62 -8.41 -0.72 -13.26
N LEU A 63 -9.04 -0.70 -14.42
CA LEU A 63 -8.71 0.24 -15.50
C LEU A 63 -9.33 1.60 -15.21
N PHE A 64 -8.48 2.61 -15.11
CA PHE A 64 -8.90 4.01 -15.01
C PHE A 64 -8.23 4.88 -16.06
N PRO A 65 -8.94 5.91 -16.54
CA PRO A 65 -8.34 6.91 -17.41
C PRO A 65 -7.47 7.88 -16.61
N SER A 66 -6.36 8.26 -17.19
CA SER A 66 -5.54 9.38 -16.76
C SER A 66 -5.28 10.32 -17.93
N TRP A 67 -5.18 11.60 -17.67
CA TRP A 67 -4.92 12.61 -18.69
C TRP A 67 -3.70 13.43 -18.32
N SER A 68 -2.84 13.68 -19.30
CA SER A 68 -1.73 14.62 -19.18
C SER A 68 -1.61 15.47 -20.43
N GLU A 69 -1.02 16.67 -20.31
CA GLU A 69 -0.80 17.55 -21.46
C GLU A 69 0.13 16.91 -22.51
N GLU A 70 1.10 16.12 -22.06
CA GLU A 70 2.10 15.50 -22.90
C GLU A 70 1.57 14.29 -23.69
N LYS A 71 0.75 13.44 -23.04
CA LYS A 71 0.33 12.13 -23.59
C LYS A 71 -1.16 12.07 -23.94
N GLY A 72 -1.96 13.05 -23.51
CA GLY A 72 -3.41 13.04 -23.66
C GLY A 72 -4.06 12.02 -22.71
N LEU A 73 -5.12 11.37 -23.19
CA LEU A 73 -5.87 10.36 -22.44
C LEU A 73 -5.20 9.00 -22.57
N GLU A 74 -4.79 8.43 -21.46
CA GLU A 74 -4.25 7.06 -21.36
C GLU A 74 -5.10 6.22 -20.38
N TRP A 75 -5.15 4.92 -20.59
CA TRP A 75 -5.79 3.96 -19.68
C TRP A 75 -4.70 3.14 -18.98
N GLY A 76 -4.80 3.03 -17.65
CA GLY A 76 -3.86 2.28 -16.83
C GLY A 76 -4.55 1.38 -15.83
N GLU A 77 -3.88 0.30 -15.43
CA GLU A 77 -4.33 -0.57 -14.34
C GLU A 77 -3.84 -0.01 -12.99
N TYR A 78 -4.78 0.46 -12.20
CA TYR A 78 -4.50 1.07 -10.89
C TYR A 78 -4.98 0.19 -9.74
N ILE A 79 -4.24 0.19 -8.65
CA ILE A 79 -4.75 -0.22 -7.34
C ILE A 79 -5.76 0.85 -6.90
N VAL A 80 -6.91 0.40 -6.42
CA VAL A 80 -7.96 1.26 -5.86
C VAL A 80 -8.00 1.07 -4.35
N ASP A 81 -7.84 2.16 -3.64
CA ASP A 81 -7.94 2.23 -2.19
C ASP A 81 -9.17 3.08 -1.84
N LEU A 82 -10.17 2.46 -1.23
CA LEU A 82 -11.42 3.09 -0.86
C LEU A 82 -11.46 3.33 0.65
N ASP A 83 -11.50 4.59 1.03
CA ASP A 83 -11.54 5.05 2.43
C ASP A 83 -12.95 5.55 2.80
N PRO A 84 -13.84 4.71 3.35
CA PRO A 84 -15.16 5.15 3.80
C PRO A 84 -15.06 5.95 5.10
N TYR A 85 -15.79 7.07 5.16
CA TYR A 85 -15.96 7.87 6.37
C TYR A 85 -17.17 7.37 7.15
N ALA A 86 -16.95 6.95 8.38
CA ALA A 86 -18.00 6.50 9.28
C ALA A 86 -18.07 7.41 10.52
N PHE A 87 -19.24 8.02 10.74
CA PHE A 87 -19.52 8.81 11.92
C PHE A 87 -20.74 8.24 12.63
N ASN A 88 -20.63 8.02 13.94
CA ASN A 88 -21.69 7.47 14.75
C ASN A 88 -22.33 6.20 14.13
N TYR A 89 -21.48 5.24 13.73
CA TYR A 89 -21.87 3.97 13.08
C TYR A 89 -22.61 4.11 11.74
N ARG A 90 -22.51 5.27 11.09
CA ARG A 90 -23.11 5.50 9.76
C ARG A 90 -22.04 5.96 8.79
N MET A 91 -22.08 5.40 7.59
CA MET A 91 -21.25 5.86 6.49
C MET A 91 -21.78 7.21 6.01
N SER A 92 -20.90 8.21 5.95
CA SER A 92 -21.24 9.60 5.58
C SER A 92 -20.59 10.04 4.25
N GLY A 93 -19.76 9.20 3.67
CA GLY A 93 -19.05 9.46 2.43
C GLY A 93 -17.85 8.54 2.28
N ALA A 94 -17.13 8.71 1.21
CA ALA A 94 -15.89 7.99 0.95
C ALA A 94 -14.91 8.84 0.14
N THR A 95 -13.64 8.55 0.28
CA THR A 95 -12.58 8.98 -0.64
C THR A 95 -12.01 7.75 -1.32
N ALA A 96 -11.63 7.87 -2.59
CA ALA A 96 -10.89 6.84 -3.29
C ALA A 96 -9.53 7.39 -3.74
N ARG A 97 -8.51 6.54 -3.63
CA ARG A 97 -7.17 6.82 -4.13
C ARG A 97 -6.78 5.78 -5.17
N LEU A 98 -6.03 6.22 -6.17
CA LEU A 98 -5.48 5.36 -7.22
C LEU A 98 -3.97 5.35 -7.15
N SER A 99 -3.35 4.20 -7.41
CA SER A 99 -1.91 4.10 -7.54
C SER A 99 -1.48 3.04 -8.54
N LEU A 100 -0.42 3.34 -9.28
CA LEU A 100 0.28 2.37 -10.12
C LEU A 100 1.26 1.51 -9.32
N SER A 101 1.69 1.99 -8.15
CA SER A 101 2.63 1.31 -7.24
C SER A 101 1.89 0.60 -6.09
N SER A 102 2.62 -0.15 -5.28
CA SER A 102 2.08 -0.81 -4.08
C SER A 102 1.63 0.15 -2.98
N LEU A 103 1.94 1.44 -3.10
CA LEU A 103 1.57 2.50 -2.16
C LEU A 103 0.47 3.37 -2.74
N CYS A 104 -0.73 3.32 -2.15
CA CYS A 104 -1.84 4.22 -2.49
C CYS A 104 -1.76 5.53 -1.68
N ASN A 105 -0.71 6.31 -1.90
CA ASN A 105 -0.54 7.59 -1.23
C ASN A 105 -0.34 8.70 -2.26
N VAL A 106 -1.10 9.78 -2.15
CA VAL A 106 -1.03 10.94 -3.04
C VAL A 106 0.39 11.54 -3.04
N THR A 107 1.04 11.61 -1.88
CA THR A 107 2.43 12.12 -1.76
C THR A 107 3.47 11.19 -2.40
N SER A 108 3.10 9.97 -2.72
CA SER A 108 3.95 8.96 -3.37
C SER A 108 3.55 8.70 -4.83
N GLY A 109 2.88 9.66 -5.47
CA GLY A 109 2.49 9.58 -6.88
C GLY A 109 1.13 8.93 -7.14
N GLY A 110 0.32 8.69 -6.09
CA GLY A 110 -1.08 8.31 -6.24
C GLY A 110 -1.98 9.49 -6.60
N GLY A 111 -3.17 9.18 -7.11
CA GLY A 111 -4.22 10.16 -7.40
C GLY A 111 -5.42 9.99 -6.47
N SER A 112 -6.26 11.04 -6.38
CA SER A 112 -7.55 10.97 -5.69
C SER A 112 -8.68 10.98 -6.71
N LEU A 113 -9.75 10.24 -6.40
CA LEU A 113 -10.98 10.20 -7.19
C LEU A 113 -12.18 10.67 -6.37
N PRO A 114 -13.15 11.34 -6.99
CA PRO A 114 -14.45 11.54 -6.38
C PRO A 114 -15.20 10.21 -6.27
N CYS A 115 -15.89 10.01 -5.14
CA CYS A 115 -16.78 8.88 -4.93
C CYS A 115 -18.23 9.34 -5.01
N PHE A 116 -19.03 8.63 -5.80
CA PHE A 116 -20.46 8.86 -5.96
C PHE A 116 -21.22 7.65 -5.42
N VAL A 117 -22.24 7.90 -4.62
CA VAL A 117 -23.19 6.87 -4.19
C VAL A 117 -24.31 6.82 -5.22
N LEU A 118 -24.49 5.68 -5.84
CA LEU A 118 -25.61 5.45 -6.74
C LEU A 118 -26.81 4.92 -5.93
N ASN A 119 -27.98 5.54 -6.12
CA ASN A 119 -29.24 5.15 -5.49
C ASN A 119 -30.01 4.17 -6.39
#